data_cf370346960fbe1bfa78964c41ec9939
#
_entry.id   cf370346960fbe1bfa78964c41ec9939
#
_cell.length_a   1.000
_cell.length_b   1.000
_cell.length_c   1.000
_cell.angle_alpha   90.00
_cell.angle_beta   90.00
_cell.angle_gamma   90.00
#
_symmetry.space_group_name_H-M   'P 1'
#
loop_
_entity.id
_entity.type
_entity.pdbx_description
1 polymer ?
#
loop_
_entity_poly.entity_id
_entity_poly.type
_entity_poly.pdbx_seq_one_letter_code
_entity_poly.pdbx_strand_id
1 'polypeptide(L)'
;MINSFDFVSFLVIKQLCSLNYVNVDCFGKDVLKIVVSQLKIKNLNMSLVVVGSMAFDAIETPFGKSDKIIGGAATYIAWCASNFTPVKQISVVGGDFPQAELDALTARGVVLEGVQIKKDEKTFFWSGKYHLDMNTRDTLDTQLNVLENFQPVVPESYQDCEILMLGNLVPSVQSSVIKQMRNRPKLIVMDTMNFWMEIMMDDLKHTISLVDVLLVNDSEARQLSGEYSLVKAAKKIMEMGPKYVIIKKGEHGALLFHENEVFFAPALPLEEVFDPTGAGDTFAGGFVAHLAKTKDISFENMKTAIILGSAMASFCVEKFGTQRLTEINAEDIKARVASFVQLVNFDIELV
;
A
#
# COMPACT_ATOMS: atom_id res chain seq x y z
N MET A 1 -10.83 -6.88 43.22
CA MET A 1 -11.08 -6.93 41.78
C MET A 1 -9.81 -6.43 41.11
N ILE A 2 -9.00 -7.32 40.56
CA ILE A 2 -7.79 -7.00 39.78
C ILE A 2 -8.29 -6.58 38.41
N ASN A 3 -7.96 -5.36 38.00
CA ASN A 3 -8.36 -4.83 36.69
C ASN A 3 -7.81 -5.73 35.56
N SER A 4 -8.62 -6.01 34.56
CA SER A 4 -8.26 -6.84 33.37
C SER A 4 -6.96 -6.40 32.66
N PHE A 5 -6.55 -5.14 32.88
CA PHE A 5 -5.31 -4.56 32.35
C PHE A 5 -4.04 -5.10 33.05
N ASP A 6 -4.13 -5.48 34.32
CA ASP A 6 -3.00 -6.04 35.09
C ASP A 6 -2.73 -7.51 34.73
N PHE A 7 -3.76 -8.25 34.35
CA PHE A 7 -3.62 -9.68 34.04
C PHE A 7 -2.91 -9.95 32.70
N VAL A 8 -3.20 -9.18 31.67
CA VAL A 8 -2.54 -9.32 30.36
C VAL A 8 -1.07 -8.88 30.43
N SER A 9 -0.79 -7.80 31.16
CA SER A 9 0.58 -7.33 31.41
C SER A 9 1.40 -8.36 32.21
N PHE A 10 0.78 -9.03 33.17
CA PHE A 10 1.41 -10.10 33.97
C PHE A 10 1.72 -11.36 33.13
N LEU A 11 0.83 -11.74 32.20
CA LEU A 11 1.04 -12.88 31.31
C LEU A 11 2.17 -12.64 30.31
N VAL A 12 2.26 -11.44 29.75
CA VAL A 12 3.34 -11.05 28.81
C VAL A 12 4.71 -11.05 29.51
N ILE A 13 4.77 -10.53 30.74
CA ILE A 13 6.01 -10.53 31.54
C ILE A 13 6.40 -11.96 31.89
N LYS A 14 5.46 -12.82 32.26
CA LYS A 14 5.72 -14.22 32.59
C LYS A 14 6.25 -14.99 31.37
N GLN A 15 5.76 -14.68 30.19
CA GLN A 15 6.22 -15.31 28.95
C GLN A 15 7.61 -14.82 28.52
N LEU A 16 7.96 -13.54 28.77
CA LEU A 16 9.29 -12.98 28.54
C LEU A 16 10.34 -13.52 29.55
N CYS A 17 9.92 -13.81 30.79
CA CYS A 17 10.76 -14.44 31.79
C CYS A 17 11.05 -15.90 31.48
N SER A 18 10.08 -16.63 30.91
CA SER A 18 10.27 -18.03 30.48
C SER A 18 11.23 -18.16 29.30
N LEU A 19 11.51 -17.05 28.60
CA LEU A 19 12.44 -16.98 27.47
C LEU A 19 13.84 -16.44 27.87
N ASN A 20 14.14 -16.29 29.18
CA ASN A 20 15.41 -15.77 29.73
C ASN A 20 15.79 -14.34 29.28
N TYR A 21 14.83 -13.52 28.85
CA TYR A 21 15.09 -12.15 28.43
C TYR A 21 15.06 -11.10 29.56
N VAL A 22 14.48 -11.42 30.72
CA VAL A 22 14.39 -10.49 31.88
C VAL A 22 14.39 -11.24 33.21
N ASN A 23 15.22 -10.82 34.15
CA ASN A 23 15.22 -11.29 35.51
C ASN A 23 14.43 -10.33 36.40
N VAL A 24 13.32 -10.77 37.01
CA VAL A 24 12.27 -9.91 37.59
C VAL A 24 12.49 -9.58 39.07
N ASP A 25 13.40 -10.24 39.75
CA ASP A 25 13.53 -10.14 41.22
C ASP A 25 14.15 -8.83 41.75
N CYS A 26 14.52 -7.91 40.87
CA CYS A 26 15.25 -6.69 41.26
C CYS A 26 14.54 -5.34 40.99
N PHE A 27 13.31 -5.30 40.49
CA PHE A 27 12.74 -4.03 40.02
C PHE A 27 11.41 -3.64 40.70
N GLY A 28 11.36 -2.41 41.23
CA GLY A 28 10.15 -1.81 41.79
C GLY A 28 9.06 -1.52 40.74
N LYS A 29 7.79 -1.37 41.20
CA LYS A 29 6.59 -1.17 40.31
C LYS A 29 6.71 -0.05 39.28
N ASP A 30 7.48 0.98 39.56
CA ASP A 30 7.65 2.12 38.65
C ASP A 30 8.63 1.84 37.50
N VAL A 31 9.67 1.03 37.77
CA VAL A 31 10.58 0.54 36.72
C VAL A 31 9.86 -0.44 35.78
N LEU A 32 8.96 -1.26 36.33
CA LEU A 32 8.10 -2.13 35.52
C LEU A 32 7.18 -1.33 34.57
N LYS A 33 6.62 -0.20 35.02
CA LYS A 33 5.82 0.70 34.19
C LYS A 33 6.65 1.34 33.07
N ILE A 34 7.88 1.75 33.36
CA ILE A 34 8.81 2.33 32.37
C ILE A 34 9.24 1.24 31.38
N VAL A 35 9.58 0.03 31.84
CA VAL A 35 9.94 -1.09 30.97
C VAL A 35 8.76 -1.52 30.10
N VAL A 36 7.54 -1.58 30.65
CA VAL A 36 6.32 -1.89 29.88
C VAL A 36 5.98 -0.75 28.91
N SER A 37 6.20 0.52 29.28
CA SER A 37 6.06 1.63 28.34
C SER A 37 7.12 1.62 27.25
N GLN A 38 8.36 1.29 27.56
CA GLN A 38 9.45 1.14 26.58
C GLN A 38 9.31 -0.15 25.73
N LEU A 39 8.76 -1.25 26.29
CA LEU A 39 8.44 -2.46 25.53
C LEU A 39 7.22 -2.27 24.60
N LYS A 40 6.25 -1.41 24.98
CA LYS A 40 5.19 -0.97 24.05
C LYS A 40 5.71 -0.15 22.87
N ILE A 41 6.93 0.40 22.96
CA ILE A 41 7.54 1.25 21.93
C ILE A 41 8.43 0.44 20.96
N LYS A 42 8.78 -0.79 21.25
CA LYS A 42 9.34 -1.67 20.19
C LYS A 42 8.19 -2.24 19.36
N ASN A 43 7.67 -1.40 18.45
CA ASN A 43 6.84 -1.90 17.36
C ASN A 43 7.56 -3.11 16.73
N LEU A 44 6.93 -4.28 16.82
CA LEU A 44 7.45 -5.51 16.24
C LEU A 44 7.56 -5.41 14.71
N ASN A 45 6.90 -4.45 14.08
CA ASN A 45 6.88 -4.22 12.63
C ASN A 45 7.78 -3.03 12.23
N MET A 46 8.22 -2.98 10.97
CA MET A 46 8.80 -1.76 10.40
C MET A 46 7.70 -0.67 10.34
N SER A 47 8.08 0.58 10.62
CA SER A 47 7.16 1.70 10.49
C SER A 47 6.86 1.99 9.02
N LEU A 48 5.57 1.98 8.65
CA LEU A 48 5.07 2.23 7.31
C LEU A 48 4.40 3.60 7.24
N VAL A 49 4.89 4.47 6.34
CA VAL A 49 4.23 5.71 5.95
C VAL A 49 3.69 5.56 4.53
N VAL A 50 2.43 5.94 4.34
CA VAL A 50 1.73 5.92 3.06
C VAL A 50 1.37 7.34 2.68
N VAL A 51 1.72 7.73 1.47
CA VAL A 51 1.37 9.04 0.87
C VAL A 51 0.52 8.78 -0.37
N GLY A 52 -0.56 9.52 -0.53
CA GLY A 52 -1.43 9.36 -1.71
C GLY A 52 -2.72 10.17 -1.58
N SER A 53 -3.57 10.08 -2.57
CA SER A 53 -4.88 10.72 -2.56
C SER A 53 -5.86 9.99 -1.65
N MET A 54 -6.72 10.76 -1.00
CA MET A 54 -8.02 10.34 -0.49
C MET A 54 -9.07 11.04 -1.34
N ALA A 55 -10.04 10.31 -1.86
CA ALA A 55 -10.86 10.79 -2.97
C ALA A 55 -12.32 10.36 -2.87
N PHE A 56 -13.13 10.98 -3.72
CA PHE A 56 -14.37 10.38 -4.17
C PHE A 56 -14.20 9.91 -5.62
N ASP A 57 -14.69 8.71 -5.90
CA ASP A 57 -14.72 8.14 -7.24
C ASP A 57 -16.15 7.94 -7.72
N ALA A 58 -16.39 8.19 -9.01
CA ALA A 58 -17.60 7.77 -9.73
C ALA A 58 -17.20 6.77 -10.82
N ILE A 59 -17.72 5.56 -10.73
CA ILE A 59 -17.24 4.43 -11.52
C ILE A 59 -18.40 3.83 -12.29
N GLU A 60 -18.19 3.66 -13.59
CA GLU A 60 -19.09 2.92 -14.47
C GLU A 60 -18.34 1.71 -15.04
N THR A 61 -18.91 0.52 -14.90
CA THR A 61 -18.40 -0.73 -15.47
C THR A 61 -19.51 -1.43 -16.24
N PRO A 62 -19.25 -2.43 -17.08
CA PRO A 62 -20.29 -3.23 -17.71
C PRO A 62 -21.23 -3.92 -16.71
N PHE A 63 -20.84 -4.05 -15.45
CA PHE A 63 -21.58 -4.74 -14.41
C PHE A 63 -22.30 -3.82 -13.42
N GLY A 64 -22.12 -2.51 -13.53
CA GLY A 64 -22.82 -1.57 -12.67
C GLY A 64 -22.20 -0.17 -12.66
N LYS A 65 -22.79 0.69 -11.83
CA LYS A 65 -22.37 2.09 -11.70
C LYS A 65 -22.45 2.52 -10.24
N SER A 66 -21.51 3.35 -9.83
CA SER A 66 -21.53 4.07 -8.56
C SER A 66 -21.20 5.53 -8.79
N ASP A 67 -22.06 6.44 -8.33
CA ASP A 67 -21.91 7.87 -8.63
C ASP A 67 -20.99 8.63 -7.67
N LYS A 68 -20.80 8.12 -6.45
CA LYS A 68 -19.89 8.70 -5.46
C LYS A 68 -19.55 7.69 -4.38
N ILE A 69 -18.35 7.19 -4.42
CA ILE A 69 -17.80 6.27 -3.41
C ILE A 69 -16.45 6.75 -2.90
N ILE A 70 -16.03 6.25 -1.76
CA ILE A 70 -14.70 6.51 -1.21
C ILE A 70 -13.66 5.80 -2.06
N GLY A 71 -12.64 6.54 -2.47
CA GLY A 71 -11.53 6.08 -3.29
C GLY A 71 -10.23 6.80 -2.96
N GLY A 72 -9.32 6.78 -3.93
CA GLY A 72 -7.99 7.38 -3.81
C GLY A 72 -6.91 6.42 -3.35
N ALA A 73 -5.71 6.60 -3.89
CA ALA A 73 -4.59 5.67 -3.72
C ALA A 73 -4.26 5.39 -2.24
N ALA A 74 -4.12 6.44 -1.40
CA ALA A 74 -3.80 6.23 0.01
C ALA A 74 -4.94 5.53 0.77
N THR A 75 -6.19 5.72 0.36
CA THR A 75 -7.34 5.05 0.98
C THR A 75 -7.27 3.54 0.76
N TYR A 76 -7.12 3.10 -0.49
CA TYR A 76 -7.00 1.67 -0.81
C TYR A 76 -5.79 1.02 -0.17
N ILE A 77 -4.61 1.69 -0.24
CA ILE A 77 -3.37 1.22 0.40
C ILE A 77 -3.58 1.08 1.90
N ALA A 78 -4.18 2.07 2.57
CA ALA A 78 -4.37 2.06 4.03
C ALA A 78 -5.37 0.98 4.46
N TRP A 79 -6.52 0.83 3.80
CA TRP A 79 -7.48 -0.24 4.08
C TRP A 79 -6.85 -1.63 3.92
N CYS A 80 -6.05 -1.83 2.89
CA CYS A 80 -5.34 -3.08 2.68
C CYS A 80 -4.28 -3.30 3.76
N ALA A 81 -3.35 -2.37 3.93
CA ALA A 81 -2.17 -2.52 4.77
C ALA A 81 -2.52 -2.63 6.26
N SER A 82 -3.61 -2.00 6.73
CA SER A 82 -4.07 -2.04 8.12
C SER A 82 -4.45 -3.45 8.61
N ASN A 83 -4.68 -4.40 7.70
CA ASN A 83 -4.87 -5.82 8.06
C ASN A 83 -3.57 -6.49 8.58
N PHE A 84 -2.41 -5.89 8.35
CA PHE A 84 -1.10 -6.51 8.63
C PHE A 84 -0.23 -5.71 9.57
N THR A 85 -0.30 -4.37 9.51
CA THR A 85 0.58 -3.45 10.25
C THR A 85 -0.10 -2.11 10.47
N PRO A 86 0.25 -1.36 11.54
CA PRO A 86 -0.16 0.04 11.66
C PRO A 86 0.35 0.87 10.48
N VAL A 87 -0.48 1.78 10.00
CA VAL A 87 -0.18 2.67 8.87
C VAL A 87 -0.20 4.11 9.33
N LYS A 88 0.80 4.89 8.92
CA LYS A 88 0.85 6.35 9.08
C LYS A 88 0.53 6.98 7.73
N GLN A 89 -0.54 7.78 7.65
CA GLN A 89 -1.04 8.29 6.37
C GLN A 89 -0.77 9.78 6.21
N ILE A 90 -0.31 10.17 5.02
CA ILE A 90 -0.16 11.56 4.58
C ILE A 90 -1.07 11.76 3.36
N SER A 91 -1.98 12.71 3.48
CA SER A 91 -2.96 13.05 2.43
C SER A 91 -3.59 14.41 2.67
N VAL A 92 -4.56 14.77 1.84
CA VAL A 92 -5.42 15.93 2.02
C VAL A 92 -6.85 15.60 1.61
N VAL A 93 -7.82 16.11 2.38
CA VAL A 93 -9.25 16.02 2.09
C VAL A 93 -9.92 17.37 2.26
N GLY A 94 -11.06 17.55 1.58
CA GLY A 94 -11.93 18.70 1.77
C GLY A 94 -12.84 18.57 2.99
N GLY A 95 -13.59 19.64 3.29
CA GLY A 95 -14.60 19.62 4.36
C GLY A 95 -15.81 18.73 4.07
N ASP A 96 -15.95 18.24 2.84
CA ASP A 96 -17.01 17.33 2.39
C ASP A 96 -16.64 15.84 2.58
N PHE A 97 -15.42 15.51 3.04
CA PHE A 97 -15.01 14.13 3.28
C PHE A 97 -15.68 13.60 4.57
N PRO A 98 -16.29 12.40 4.55
CA PRO A 98 -17.04 11.90 5.70
C PRO A 98 -16.16 11.65 6.92
N GLN A 99 -16.51 12.23 8.06
CA GLN A 99 -15.81 11.97 9.33
C GLN A 99 -15.88 10.48 9.72
N ALA A 100 -17.00 9.81 9.42
CA ALA A 100 -17.16 8.37 9.68
C ALA A 100 -16.09 7.52 8.98
N GLU A 101 -15.61 7.92 7.80
CA GLU A 101 -14.54 7.21 7.08
C GLU A 101 -13.18 7.40 7.76
N LEU A 102 -12.88 8.63 8.22
CA LEU A 102 -11.68 8.91 9.01
C LEU A 102 -11.68 8.13 10.32
N ASP A 103 -12.81 8.04 10.99
CA ASP A 103 -12.99 7.29 12.24
C ASP A 103 -12.81 5.78 11.98
N ALA A 104 -13.32 5.25 10.87
CA ALA A 104 -13.20 3.86 10.49
C ALA A 104 -11.73 3.47 10.19
N LEU A 105 -10.99 4.30 9.46
CA LEU A 105 -9.55 4.12 9.22
C LEU A 105 -8.77 4.14 10.54
N THR A 106 -9.09 5.09 11.44
CA THR A 106 -8.47 5.19 12.76
C THR A 106 -8.73 3.95 13.61
N ALA A 107 -9.95 3.42 13.58
CA ALA A 107 -10.31 2.19 14.29
C ALA A 107 -9.54 0.96 13.79
N ARG A 108 -9.07 0.97 12.53
CA ARG A 108 -8.20 -0.06 11.92
C ARG A 108 -6.71 0.13 12.23
N GLY A 109 -6.34 1.17 12.98
CA GLY A 109 -4.95 1.45 13.35
C GLY A 109 -4.21 2.33 12.34
N VAL A 110 -4.94 3.03 11.47
CA VAL A 110 -4.36 4.06 10.59
C VAL A 110 -4.21 5.36 11.38
N VAL A 111 -3.00 5.91 11.43
CA VAL A 111 -2.70 7.18 12.09
C VAL A 111 -2.81 8.30 11.08
N LEU A 112 -3.75 9.22 11.30
CA LEU A 112 -4.13 10.28 10.36
C LEU A 112 -3.49 11.65 10.69
N GLU A 113 -2.46 11.71 11.53
CA GLU A 113 -1.76 12.96 11.89
C GLU A 113 -1.24 13.73 10.66
N GLY A 114 -0.85 13.02 9.60
CA GLY A 114 -0.39 13.60 8.33
C GLY A 114 -1.52 13.95 7.35
N VAL A 115 -2.80 13.76 7.70
CA VAL A 115 -3.92 14.09 6.82
C VAL A 115 -4.39 15.52 7.08
N GLN A 116 -4.29 16.37 6.07
CA GLN A 116 -4.77 17.75 6.11
C GLN A 116 -6.26 17.81 5.79
N ILE A 117 -7.04 18.57 6.57
CA ILE A 117 -8.47 18.81 6.30
C ILE A 117 -8.66 20.26 5.90
N LYS A 118 -9.02 20.52 4.64
CA LYS A 118 -9.29 21.85 4.06
C LYS A 118 -10.80 22.13 4.11
N LYS A 119 -11.27 22.70 5.22
CA LYS A 119 -12.72 22.82 5.52
C LYS A 119 -13.53 23.53 4.45
N ASP A 120 -12.94 24.51 3.78
CA ASP A 120 -13.59 25.36 2.79
C ASP A 120 -13.41 24.90 1.34
N GLU A 121 -12.70 23.77 1.14
CA GLU A 121 -12.44 23.19 -0.16
C GLU A 121 -13.15 21.83 -0.30
N LYS A 122 -13.27 21.34 -1.55
CA LYS A 122 -13.82 20.01 -1.85
C LYS A 122 -12.72 18.98 -1.92
N THR A 123 -13.04 17.76 -1.58
CA THR A 123 -12.17 16.58 -1.76
C THR A 123 -11.95 16.32 -3.26
N PHE A 124 -10.79 15.80 -3.62
CA PHE A 124 -10.47 15.31 -4.96
C PHE A 124 -11.56 14.35 -5.46
N PHE A 125 -11.96 14.52 -6.71
CA PHE A 125 -12.96 13.69 -7.36
C PHE A 125 -12.42 13.18 -8.69
N TRP A 126 -12.64 11.89 -8.95
CA TRP A 126 -12.37 11.27 -10.23
C TRP A 126 -13.57 10.47 -10.72
N SER A 127 -13.81 10.49 -12.03
CA SER A 127 -14.85 9.67 -12.66
C SER A 127 -14.27 8.92 -13.86
N GLY A 128 -14.56 7.63 -13.94
CA GLY A 128 -14.09 6.78 -15.01
C GLY A 128 -15.08 5.72 -15.44
N LYS A 129 -14.91 5.29 -16.70
CA LYS A 129 -15.70 4.23 -17.31
C LYS A 129 -14.77 3.11 -17.80
N TYR A 130 -15.00 1.91 -17.31
CA TYR A 130 -14.26 0.71 -17.73
C TYR A 130 -14.92 0.07 -18.94
N HIS A 131 -14.09 -0.43 -19.85
CA HIS A 131 -14.50 -1.24 -20.98
C HIS A 131 -14.75 -2.70 -20.56
N LEU A 132 -15.25 -3.52 -21.49
CA LEU A 132 -15.60 -4.92 -21.21
C LEU A 132 -14.41 -5.79 -20.78
N ASP A 133 -13.20 -5.40 -21.17
CA ASP A 133 -11.96 -6.06 -20.76
C ASP A 133 -11.54 -5.77 -19.31
N MET A 134 -12.25 -4.86 -18.61
CA MET A 134 -12.00 -4.44 -17.22
C MET A 134 -10.58 -3.93 -16.94
N ASN A 135 -9.76 -3.77 -17.96
CA ASN A 135 -8.40 -3.22 -17.91
C ASN A 135 -8.29 -1.85 -18.56
N THR A 136 -9.03 -1.66 -19.66
CA THR A 136 -9.09 -0.38 -20.37
C THR A 136 -10.15 0.52 -19.76
N ARG A 137 -9.81 1.80 -19.52
CA ARG A 137 -10.75 2.79 -18.96
C ARG A 137 -10.62 4.14 -19.65
N ASP A 138 -11.72 4.84 -19.72
CA ASP A 138 -11.80 6.26 -20.08
C ASP A 138 -11.97 7.09 -18.80
N THR A 139 -11.19 8.15 -18.67
CA THR A 139 -11.44 9.17 -17.63
C THR A 139 -12.53 10.11 -18.14
N LEU A 140 -13.64 10.23 -17.41
CA LEU A 140 -14.78 11.07 -17.75
C LEU A 140 -14.66 12.46 -17.13
N ASP A 141 -14.20 12.55 -15.88
CA ASP A 141 -14.03 13.82 -15.15
C ASP A 141 -12.89 13.69 -14.12
N THR A 142 -12.20 14.80 -13.89
CA THR A 142 -11.17 14.93 -12.85
C THR A 142 -11.24 16.31 -12.25
N GLN A 143 -11.60 16.39 -10.96
CA GLN A 143 -11.64 17.64 -10.20
C GLN A 143 -10.54 17.58 -9.14
N LEU A 144 -9.44 18.29 -9.38
CA LEU A 144 -8.27 18.28 -8.48
C LEU A 144 -8.61 18.82 -7.09
N ASN A 145 -9.42 19.89 -7.00
CA ASN A 145 -9.87 20.44 -5.72
C ASN A 145 -8.69 20.61 -4.74
N VAL A 146 -8.77 20.01 -3.54
CA VAL A 146 -7.69 20.09 -2.52
C VAL A 146 -6.33 19.56 -3.00
N LEU A 147 -6.26 18.73 -4.04
CA LEU A 147 -5.00 18.22 -4.58
C LEU A 147 -4.26 19.23 -5.45
N GLU A 148 -4.96 20.23 -6.03
CA GLU A 148 -4.34 21.20 -6.94
C GLU A 148 -3.15 21.93 -6.30
N ASN A 149 -3.30 22.30 -5.03
CA ASN A 149 -2.30 23.03 -4.27
C ASN A 149 -1.80 22.23 -3.04
N PHE A 150 -1.85 20.91 -3.11
CA PHE A 150 -1.44 20.08 -2.00
C PHE A 150 0.07 20.16 -1.75
N GLN A 151 0.41 20.66 -0.58
CA GLN A 151 1.77 20.64 -0.06
C GLN A 151 1.81 19.74 1.18
N PRO A 152 2.33 18.53 1.06
CA PRO A 152 2.40 17.60 2.18
C PRO A 152 3.33 18.13 3.27
N VAL A 153 2.88 18.01 4.51
CA VAL A 153 3.71 18.21 5.69
C VAL A 153 3.91 16.87 6.35
N VAL A 154 5.15 16.42 6.46
CA VAL A 154 5.49 15.17 7.12
C VAL A 154 5.58 15.39 8.61
N PRO A 155 4.69 14.84 9.45
CA PRO A 155 4.78 14.96 10.90
C PRO A 155 6.14 14.45 11.42
N GLU A 156 6.65 15.04 12.49
CA GLU A 156 7.95 14.66 13.05
C GLU A 156 7.99 13.16 13.42
N SER A 157 6.88 12.63 13.93
CA SER A 157 6.69 11.21 14.27
C SER A 157 6.76 10.26 13.07
N TYR A 158 6.71 10.79 11.82
CA TYR A 158 6.76 10.01 10.57
C TYR A 158 8.13 10.05 9.90
N GLN A 159 8.98 11.05 10.21
CA GLN A 159 10.21 11.36 9.49
C GLN A 159 11.30 10.27 9.58
N ASP A 160 11.19 9.34 10.50
CA ASP A 160 12.10 8.20 10.67
C ASP A 160 11.42 6.87 10.28
N CYS A 161 10.51 6.89 9.30
CA CYS A 161 9.87 5.65 8.84
C CYS A 161 10.88 4.74 8.13
N GLU A 162 10.65 3.42 8.25
CA GLU A 162 11.50 2.42 7.63
C GLU A 162 11.05 2.09 6.21
N ILE A 163 9.75 2.15 5.94
CA ILE A 163 9.15 1.97 4.62
C ILE A 163 8.30 3.18 4.29
N LEU A 164 8.55 3.78 3.12
CA LEU A 164 7.77 4.86 2.56
C LEU A 164 7.10 4.38 1.28
N MET A 165 5.76 4.37 1.28
CA MET A 165 4.96 4.10 0.10
C MET A 165 4.40 5.39 -0.48
N LEU A 166 4.81 5.72 -1.68
CA LEU A 166 4.35 6.85 -2.48
C LEU A 166 3.28 6.35 -3.46
N GLY A 167 2.02 6.40 -3.04
CA GLY A 167 0.87 6.15 -3.92
C GLY A 167 0.77 7.21 -5.01
N ASN A 168 -0.05 6.96 -6.00
CA ASN A 168 -0.18 7.84 -7.16
C ASN A 168 -0.57 9.27 -6.76
N LEU A 169 0.31 10.21 -7.04
CA LEU A 169 0.19 11.67 -6.89
C LEU A 169 1.10 12.38 -7.88
N VAL A 170 1.00 13.71 -7.92
CA VAL A 170 1.96 14.57 -8.66
C VAL A 170 3.40 14.21 -8.26
N PRO A 171 4.31 13.92 -9.22
CA PRO A 171 5.66 13.48 -8.91
C PRO A 171 6.47 14.43 -8.01
N SER A 172 6.29 15.75 -8.19
CA SER A 172 6.93 16.76 -7.33
C SER A 172 6.44 16.70 -5.88
N VAL A 173 5.18 16.35 -5.64
CA VAL A 173 4.62 16.11 -4.29
C VAL A 173 5.25 14.86 -3.67
N GLN A 174 5.36 13.75 -4.43
CA GLN A 174 6.01 12.53 -3.96
C GLN A 174 7.48 12.79 -3.59
N SER A 175 8.26 13.48 -4.43
CA SER A 175 9.65 13.82 -4.14
C SER A 175 9.81 14.78 -2.96
N SER A 176 8.84 15.67 -2.74
CA SER A 176 8.86 16.60 -1.59
C SER A 176 8.74 15.86 -0.25
N VAL A 177 7.97 14.77 -0.20
CA VAL A 177 7.86 13.91 0.99
C VAL A 177 9.19 13.21 1.28
N ILE A 178 9.86 12.67 0.26
CA ILE A 178 11.18 12.05 0.44
C ILE A 178 12.18 13.06 1.07
N LYS A 179 12.17 14.31 0.60
CA LYS A 179 13.07 15.37 1.10
C LYS A 179 12.82 15.77 2.56
N GLN A 180 11.61 15.53 3.08
CA GLN A 180 11.24 15.83 4.47
C GLN A 180 11.58 14.71 5.44
N MET A 181 12.01 13.52 4.96
CA MET A 181 12.47 12.45 5.84
C MET A 181 13.79 12.84 6.52
N ARG A 182 13.88 12.65 7.85
CA ARG A 182 15.10 12.89 8.62
C ARG A 182 16.21 11.93 8.23
N ASN A 183 15.84 10.65 8.06
CA ASN A 183 16.71 9.61 7.55
C ASN A 183 16.05 8.98 6.33
N ARG A 184 16.85 8.59 5.32
CA ARG A 184 16.32 7.87 4.17
C ARG A 184 15.68 6.56 4.62
N PRO A 185 14.41 6.30 4.30
CA PRO A 185 13.77 5.01 4.56
C PRO A 185 14.59 3.84 4.01
N LYS A 186 14.50 2.69 4.66
CA LYS A 186 15.16 1.44 4.18
C LYS A 186 14.63 1.02 2.81
N LEU A 187 13.36 1.31 2.56
CA LEU A 187 12.70 1.03 1.29
C LEU A 187 11.74 2.16 0.94
N ILE A 188 11.91 2.73 -0.26
CA ILE A 188 10.99 3.69 -0.85
C ILE A 188 10.34 3.01 -2.05
N VAL A 189 9.02 2.88 -1.99
CA VAL A 189 8.18 2.26 -3.02
C VAL A 189 7.31 3.34 -3.65
N MET A 190 7.24 3.37 -4.97
CA MET A 190 6.46 4.37 -5.71
C MET A 190 5.50 3.69 -6.67
N ASP A 191 4.27 4.15 -6.70
CA ASP A 191 3.32 3.92 -7.79
C ASP A 191 3.13 5.22 -8.59
N THR A 192 2.74 5.09 -9.86
CA THR A 192 2.53 6.21 -10.77
C THR A 192 1.42 5.88 -11.78
N MET A 193 1.17 6.78 -12.73
CA MET A 193 0.22 6.55 -13.82
C MET A 193 0.68 7.24 -15.10
N ASN A 194 0.11 6.81 -16.23
CA ASN A 194 0.38 7.33 -17.57
C ASN A 194 0.22 8.86 -17.69
N PHE A 195 -0.73 9.45 -16.98
CA PHE A 195 -0.96 10.90 -17.02
C PHE A 195 0.30 11.72 -16.69
N TRP A 196 1.07 11.30 -15.69
CA TRP A 196 2.32 11.98 -15.34
C TRP A 196 3.41 11.79 -16.39
N MET A 197 3.37 10.66 -17.10
CA MET A 197 4.29 10.42 -18.23
C MET A 197 4.01 11.34 -19.41
N GLU A 198 2.77 11.80 -19.57
CA GLU A 198 2.36 12.71 -20.64
C GLU A 198 2.67 14.18 -20.35
N ILE A 199 2.49 14.62 -19.11
CA ILE A 199 2.53 16.05 -18.77
C ILE A 199 3.69 16.47 -17.88
N MET A 200 4.37 15.55 -17.15
CA MET A 200 5.39 15.84 -16.14
C MET A 200 6.54 14.82 -16.17
N MET A 201 6.99 14.41 -17.34
CA MET A 201 7.98 13.33 -17.52
C MET A 201 9.30 13.61 -16.79
N ASP A 202 9.79 14.85 -16.78
CA ASP A 202 11.07 15.19 -16.13
C ASP A 202 10.96 15.08 -14.61
N ASP A 203 9.89 15.60 -14.01
CA ASP A 203 9.64 15.47 -12.58
C ASP A 203 9.41 14.00 -12.17
N LEU A 204 8.74 13.23 -13.04
CA LEU A 204 8.53 11.80 -12.85
C LEU A 204 9.87 11.06 -12.85
N LYS A 205 10.73 11.26 -13.84
CA LYS A 205 12.06 10.64 -13.89
C LYS A 205 12.93 11.05 -12.71
N HIS A 206 12.88 12.32 -12.30
CA HIS A 206 13.56 12.76 -11.09
C HIS A 206 13.08 11.98 -9.87
N THR A 207 11.77 11.84 -9.68
CA THR A 207 11.21 11.11 -8.54
C THR A 207 11.55 9.62 -8.59
N ILE A 208 11.47 9.00 -9.77
CA ILE A 208 11.86 7.59 -10.00
C ILE A 208 13.32 7.37 -9.59
N SER A 209 14.22 8.32 -9.83
CA SER A 209 15.63 8.19 -9.45
C SER A 209 15.89 8.16 -7.94
N LEU A 210 14.90 8.53 -7.13
CA LEU A 210 14.99 8.59 -5.68
C LEU A 210 14.44 7.34 -4.96
N VAL A 211 13.77 6.44 -5.68
CA VAL A 211 13.05 5.29 -5.09
C VAL A 211 13.80 3.97 -5.29
N ASP A 212 13.46 2.98 -4.48
CA ASP A 212 14.05 1.63 -4.56
C ASP A 212 13.18 0.68 -5.40
N VAL A 213 11.85 0.84 -5.34
CA VAL A 213 10.87 0.00 -6.05
C VAL A 213 9.93 0.90 -6.84
N LEU A 214 9.76 0.63 -8.12
CA LEU A 214 8.73 1.23 -8.94
C LEU A 214 7.66 0.20 -9.28
N LEU A 215 6.39 0.53 -9.01
CA LEU A 215 5.22 -0.20 -9.47
C LEU A 215 4.62 0.52 -10.67
N VAL A 216 4.37 -0.24 -11.73
CA VAL A 216 3.69 0.24 -12.94
C VAL A 216 2.81 -0.88 -13.49
N ASN A 217 1.80 -0.54 -14.31
CA ASN A 217 1.16 -1.56 -15.13
C ASN A 217 1.97 -1.80 -16.42
N ASP A 218 1.58 -2.78 -17.22
CA ASP A 218 2.35 -3.17 -18.41
C ASP A 218 2.31 -2.10 -19.52
N SER A 219 1.25 -1.34 -19.65
CA SER A 219 1.16 -0.23 -20.60
C SER A 219 2.03 0.95 -20.15
N GLU A 220 2.02 1.28 -18.87
CA GLU A 220 2.88 2.30 -18.26
C GLU A 220 4.36 1.92 -18.39
N ALA A 221 4.70 0.65 -18.16
CA ALA A 221 6.07 0.17 -18.33
C ALA A 221 6.56 0.35 -19.76
N ARG A 222 5.72 0.05 -20.76
CA ARG A 222 6.04 0.26 -22.19
C ARG A 222 6.16 1.74 -22.53
N GLN A 223 5.23 2.57 -22.04
CA GLN A 223 5.24 4.02 -22.29
C GLN A 223 6.49 4.67 -21.70
N LEU A 224 6.80 4.38 -20.43
CA LEU A 224 7.94 4.97 -19.71
C LEU A 224 9.28 4.57 -20.32
N SER A 225 9.42 3.32 -20.76
CA SER A 225 10.68 2.78 -21.31
C SER A 225 10.83 2.94 -22.82
N GLY A 226 9.74 3.06 -23.55
CA GLY A 226 9.71 2.97 -25.02
C GLY A 226 9.94 1.56 -25.56
N GLU A 227 9.88 0.52 -24.73
CA GLU A 227 10.12 -0.87 -25.08
C GLU A 227 8.83 -1.69 -25.08
N TYR A 228 8.61 -2.50 -26.12
CA TYR A 228 7.47 -3.41 -26.17
C TYR A 228 7.64 -4.60 -25.21
N SER A 229 8.83 -5.17 -25.16
CA SER A 229 9.16 -6.30 -24.26
C SER A 229 9.22 -5.84 -22.79
N LEU A 230 8.42 -6.45 -21.92
CA LEU A 230 8.40 -6.10 -20.50
C LEU A 230 9.74 -6.37 -19.81
N VAL A 231 10.51 -7.36 -20.28
CA VAL A 231 11.87 -7.63 -19.76
C VAL A 231 12.82 -6.49 -20.12
N LYS A 232 12.75 -5.98 -21.38
CA LYS A 232 13.55 -4.83 -21.78
C LYS A 232 13.07 -3.54 -21.10
N ALA A 233 11.75 -3.38 -20.98
CA ALA A 233 11.14 -2.26 -20.28
C ALA A 233 11.63 -2.17 -18.83
N ALA A 234 11.58 -3.27 -18.09
CA ALA A 234 12.06 -3.31 -16.71
C ALA A 234 13.56 -2.95 -16.60
N LYS A 235 14.41 -3.45 -17.49
CA LYS A 235 15.84 -3.11 -17.51
C LYS A 235 16.05 -1.61 -17.72
N LYS A 236 15.38 -1.01 -18.70
CA LYS A 236 15.46 0.45 -18.93
C LYS A 236 14.93 1.27 -17.75
N ILE A 237 13.88 0.82 -17.09
CA ILE A 237 13.34 1.49 -15.91
C ILE A 237 14.34 1.39 -14.75
N MET A 238 14.99 0.25 -14.54
CA MET A 238 16.03 0.11 -13.51
C MET A 238 17.22 1.05 -13.75
N GLU A 239 17.57 1.33 -15.02
CA GLU A 239 18.60 2.32 -15.37
C GLU A 239 18.23 3.75 -14.93
N MET A 240 16.94 4.04 -14.67
CA MET A 240 16.47 5.34 -14.17
C MET A 240 16.65 5.50 -12.64
N GLY A 241 16.97 4.41 -11.89
CA GLY A 241 17.26 4.47 -10.46
C GLY A 241 16.74 3.32 -9.60
N PRO A 242 15.51 2.80 -9.81
CA PRO A 242 14.95 1.74 -8.97
C PRO A 242 15.76 0.45 -9.06
N LYS A 243 15.95 -0.22 -7.90
CA LYS A 243 16.57 -1.55 -7.86
C LYS A 243 15.60 -2.65 -8.25
N TYR A 244 14.32 -2.40 -8.00
CA TYR A 244 13.24 -3.36 -8.25
C TYR A 244 12.17 -2.70 -9.10
N VAL A 245 11.64 -3.43 -10.06
CA VAL A 245 10.50 -3.01 -10.87
C VAL A 245 9.41 -4.08 -10.79
N ILE A 246 8.21 -3.65 -10.41
CA ILE A 246 7.03 -4.49 -10.38
C ILE A 246 6.11 -4.08 -11.51
N ILE A 247 5.83 -5.01 -12.44
CA ILE A 247 4.92 -4.77 -13.56
C ILE A 247 3.63 -5.54 -13.33
N LYS A 248 2.57 -4.81 -13.01
CA LYS A 248 1.20 -5.32 -12.83
C LYS A 248 0.55 -5.56 -14.18
N LYS A 249 -0.13 -6.69 -14.39
CA LYS A 249 -0.71 -7.09 -15.67
C LYS A 249 -2.19 -7.47 -15.56
N GLY A 250 -2.92 -6.86 -14.61
CA GLY A 250 -4.32 -7.15 -14.36
C GLY A 250 -4.55 -8.65 -14.09
N GLU A 251 -5.48 -9.26 -14.82
CA GLU A 251 -5.82 -10.67 -14.72
C GLU A 251 -4.67 -11.63 -15.08
N HIS A 252 -3.61 -11.12 -15.69
CA HIS A 252 -2.42 -11.88 -16.07
C HIS A 252 -1.32 -11.84 -15.01
N GLY A 253 -1.60 -11.37 -13.79
CA GLY A 253 -0.68 -11.40 -12.66
C GLY A 253 0.33 -10.26 -12.64
N ALA A 254 1.51 -10.49 -12.06
CA ALA A 254 2.55 -9.49 -11.90
C ALA A 254 3.95 -10.09 -12.11
N LEU A 255 4.87 -9.26 -12.56
CA LEU A 255 6.29 -9.57 -12.70
C LEU A 255 7.09 -8.71 -11.73
N LEU A 256 8.00 -9.30 -10.98
CA LEU A 256 9.00 -8.62 -10.17
C LEU A 256 10.37 -8.81 -10.81
N PHE A 257 11.06 -7.72 -11.08
CA PHE A 257 12.40 -7.70 -11.64
C PHE A 257 13.41 -7.14 -10.66
N HIS A 258 14.58 -7.78 -10.60
CA HIS A 258 15.74 -7.31 -9.86
C HIS A 258 17.01 -7.81 -10.56
N GLU A 259 17.86 -6.90 -11.02
CA GLU A 259 19.05 -7.26 -11.80
C GLU A 259 18.75 -8.24 -12.96
N ASN A 260 19.20 -9.50 -12.85
CA ASN A 260 18.93 -10.57 -13.81
C ASN A 260 17.86 -11.57 -13.34
N GLU A 261 17.25 -11.31 -12.20
CA GLU A 261 16.22 -12.17 -11.61
C GLU A 261 14.83 -11.68 -12.00
N VAL A 262 13.94 -12.62 -12.26
CA VAL A 262 12.53 -12.37 -12.57
C VAL A 262 11.68 -13.35 -11.78
N PHE A 263 10.68 -12.82 -11.07
CA PHE A 263 9.65 -13.64 -10.44
C PHE A 263 8.29 -13.31 -11.06
N PHE A 264 7.51 -14.33 -11.36
CA PHE A 264 6.13 -14.20 -11.85
C PHE A 264 5.16 -14.68 -10.79
N ALA A 265 4.18 -13.85 -10.45
CA ALA A 265 3.02 -14.21 -9.65
C ALA A 265 1.77 -14.22 -10.53
N PRO A 266 0.93 -15.27 -10.49
CA PRO A 266 -0.35 -15.24 -11.18
C PRO A 266 -1.31 -14.24 -10.53
N ALA A 267 -2.36 -13.85 -11.25
CA ALA A 267 -3.58 -13.37 -10.62
C ALA A 267 -4.46 -14.56 -10.23
N LEU A 268 -5.37 -14.35 -9.26
CA LEU A 268 -6.40 -15.36 -8.98
C LEU A 268 -7.50 -15.25 -10.04
N PRO A 269 -7.83 -16.32 -10.77
CA PRO A 269 -8.97 -16.34 -11.66
C PRO A 269 -10.27 -16.16 -10.85
N LEU A 270 -11.02 -15.11 -11.17
CA LEU A 270 -12.30 -14.80 -10.55
C LEU A 270 -13.41 -14.93 -11.61
N GLU A 271 -14.56 -15.47 -11.22
CA GLU A 271 -15.71 -15.54 -12.10
C GLU A 271 -16.32 -14.16 -12.37
N GLU A 272 -16.30 -13.29 -11.35
CA GLU A 272 -16.89 -11.96 -11.42
C GLU A 272 -15.90 -10.90 -10.94
N VAL A 273 -15.77 -9.84 -11.72
CA VAL A 273 -14.99 -8.62 -11.41
C VAL A 273 -15.91 -7.42 -11.58
N PHE A 274 -16.25 -6.76 -10.47
CA PHE A 274 -17.20 -5.65 -10.48
C PHE A 274 -16.54 -4.30 -10.70
N ASP A 275 -15.40 -4.06 -10.05
CA ASP A 275 -14.72 -2.77 -10.08
C ASP A 275 -13.19 -2.97 -9.94
N PRO A 276 -12.40 -2.71 -10.99
CA PRO A 276 -10.94 -2.83 -10.92
C PRO A 276 -10.26 -1.59 -10.32
N THR A 277 -11.01 -0.54 -9.98
CA THR A 277 -10.47 0.69 -9.39
C THR A 277 -9.81 0.39 -8.04
N GLY A 278 -8.61 0.91 -7.84
CA GLY A 278 -7.86 0.70 -6.61
C GLY A 278 -7.23 -0.68 -6.45
N ALA A 279 -7.38 -1.59 -7.43
CA ALA A 279 -6.73 -2.90 -7.38
C ALA A 279 -5.20 -2.78 -7.34
N GLY A 280 -4.62 -1.87 -8.13
CA GLY A 280 -3.19 -1.56 -8.14
C GLY A 280 -2.71 -0.99 -6.81
N ASP A 281 -3.47 -0.08 -6.22
CA ASP A 281 -3.17 0.51 -4.90
C ASP A 281 -3.29 -0.53 -3.78
N THR A 282 -4.32 -1.38 -3.85
CA THR A 282 -4.52 -2.50 -2.92
C THR A 282 -3.37 -3.51 -3.02
N PHE A 283 -2.92 -3.83 -4.23
CA PHE A 283 -1.73 -4.64 -4.46
C PHE A 283 -0.50 -4.02 -3.78
N ALA A 284 -0.26 -2.72 -4.00
CA ALA A 284 0.84 -2.00 -3.36
C ALA A 284 0.73 -2.04 -1.83
N GLY A 285 -0.49 -1.86 -1.29
CA GLY A 285 -0.78 -1.96 0.13
C GLY A 285 -0.40 -3.31 0.73
N GLY A 286 -0.79 -4.41 0.08
CA GLY A 286 -0.43 -5.78 0.49
C GLY A 286 1.07 -6.04 0.42
N PHE A 287 1.72 -5.58 -0.64
CA PHE A 287 3.17 -5.69 -0.84
C PHE A 287 3.95 -5.00 0.28
N VAL A 288 3.73 -3.71 0.51
CA VAL A 288 4.49 -2.96 1.53
C VAL A 288 4.17 -3.39 2.95
N ALA A 289 2.92 -3.81 3.21
CA ALA A 289 2.50 -4.26 4.53
C ALA A 289 3.14 -5.60 4.92
N HIS A 290 3.31 -6.52 3.96
CA HIS A 290 4.04 -7.76 4.20
C HIS A 290 5.50 -7.49 4.59
N LEU A 291 6.18 -6.64 3.83
CA LEU A 291 7.57 -6.28 4.10
C LEU A 291 7.71 -5.59 5.47
N ALA A 292 6.78 -4.70 5.82
CA ALA A 292 6.76 -4.03 7.12
C ALA A 292 6.56 -5.04 8.27
N LYS A 293 5.66 -6.00 8.11
CA LYS A 293 5.36 -7.03 9.11
C LYS A 293 6.52 -7.99 9.31
N THR A 294 7.14 -8.46 8.23
CA THR A 294 8.23 -9.44 8.27
C THR A 294 9.59 -8.82 8.60
N LYS A 295 9.75 -7.51 8.43
CA LYS A 295 11.01 -6.76 8.58
C LYS A 295 12.12 -7.21 7.63
N ASP A 296 11.76 -7.88 6.58
CA ASP A 296 12.66 -8.42 5.59
C ASP A 296 12.30 -7.83 4.21
N ILE A 297 13.26 -7.11 3.62
CA ILE A 297 13.17 -6.48 2.30
C ILE A 297 13.99 -7.23 1.25
N SER A 298 14.36 -8.48 1.51
CA SER A 298 15.07 -9.33 0.55
C SER A 298 14.18 -9.67 -0.66
N PHE A 299 14.83 -9.97 -1.78
CA PHE A 299 14.12 -10.38 -3.00
C PHE A 299 13.24 -11.61 -2.77
N GLU A 300 13.71 -12.59 -1.99
CA GLU A 300 12.94 -13.79 -1.65
C GLU A 300 11.65 -13.44 -0.88
N ASN A 301 11.73 -12.54 0.09
CA ASN A 301 10.55 -12.10 0.83
C ASN A 301 9.63 -11.20 -0.03
N MET A 302 10.19 -10.45 -0.99
CA MET A 302 9.40 -9.69 -1.97
C MET A 302 8.54 -10.59 -2.86
N LYS A 303 8.97 -11.81 -3.20
CA LYS A 303 8.14 -12.79 -3.92
C LYS A 303 6.87 -13.12 -3.14
N THR A 304 6.99 -13.36 -1.83
CA THR A 304 5.83 -13.59 -0.96
C THR A 304 4.96 -12.33 -0.85
N ALA A 305 5.58 -11.14 -0.77
CA ALA A 305 4.87 -9.87 -0.74
C ALA A 305 4.04 -9.62 -2.02
N ILE A 306 4.55 -10.02 -3.20
CA ILE A 306 3.83 -9.96 -4.48
C ILE A 306 2.58 -10.86 -4.46
N ILE A 307 2.71 -12.09 -3.95
CA ILE A 307 1.56 -13.01 -3.82
C ILE A 307 0.51 -12.41 -2.88
N LEU A 308 0.93 -11.85 -1.74
CA LEU A 308 0.00 -11.20 -0.83
C LEU A 308 -0.67 -9.96 -1.45
N GLY A 309 0.09 -9.14 -2.19
CA GLY A 309 -0.45 -8.02 -2.97
C GLY A 309 -1.51 -8.48 -3.98
N SER A 310 -1.22 -9.55 -4.74
CA SER A 310 -2.17 -10.14 -5.69
C SER A 310 -3.43 -10.69 -4.99
N ALA A 311 -3.27 -11.35 -3.84
CA ALA A 311 -4.39 -11.85 -3.04
C ALA A 311 -5.28 -10.71 -2.53
N MET A 312 -4.70 -9.63 -2.05
CA MET A 312 -5.47 -8.46 -1.59
C MET A 312 -6.16 -7.74 -2.75
N ALA A 313 -5.48 -7.55 -3.87
CA ALA A 313 -6.07 -6.98 -5.08
C ALA A 313 -7.27 -7.79 -5.58
N SER A 314 -7.22 -9.13 -5.47
CA SER A 314 -8.35 -9.99 -5.86
C SER A 314 -9.60 -9.80 -5.01
N PHE A 315 -9.48 -9.36 -3.74
CA PHE A 315 -10.63 -8.94 -2.95
C PHE A 315 -11.17 -7.58 -3.39
N CYS A 316 -10.28 -6.62 -3.69
CA CYS A 316 -10.68 -5.28 -4.09
C CYS A 316 -11.68 -5.30 -5.24
N VAL A 317 -11.43 -6.12 -6.25
CA VAL A 317 -12.23 -6.15 -7.49
C VAL A 317 -13.61 -6.84 -7.35
N GLU A 318 -13.90 -7.47 -6.19
CA GLU A 318 -15.17 -8.18 -5.95
C GLU A 318 -16.34 -7.25 -5.64
N LYS A 319 -16.09 -5.97 -5.29
CA LYS A 319 -17.10 -4.95 -4.99
C LYS A 319 -16.64 -3.57 -5.42
N PHE A 320 -17.57 -2.62 -5.52
CA PHE A 320 -17.24 -1.23 -5.80
C PHE A 320 -16.46 -0.56 -4.66
N GLY A 321 -15.42 0.18 -5.03
CA GLY A 321 -14.62 0.96 -4.09
C GLY A 321 -13.94 0.11 -3.01
N THR A 322 -13.92 0.62 -1.78
CA THR A 322 -13.26 -0.05 -0.65
C THR A 322 -14.15 -1.06 0.07
N GLN A 323 -15.40 -1.29 -0.36
CA GLN A 323 -16.40 -2.08 0.37
C GLN A 323 -15.87 -3.47 0.78
N ARG A 324 -15.32 -4.23 -0.18
CA ARG A 324 -14.82 -5.57 0.15
C ARG A 324 -13.66 -5.56 1.13
N LEU A 325 -12.76 -4.57 1.03
CA LEU A 325 -11.61 -4.42 1.91
C LEU A 325 -12.00 -4.13 3.37
N THR A 326 -13.16 -3.50 3.59
CA THR A 326 -13.68 -3.24 4.94
C THR A 326 -14.28 -4.48 5.60
N GLU A 327 -14.73 -5.46 4.82
CA GLU A 327 -15.45 -6.67 5.29
C GLU A 327 -14.52 -7.85 5.58
N ILE A 328 -13.36 -7.95 4.89
CA ILE A 328 -12.46 -9.09 5.03
C ILE A 328 -11.79 -9.16 6.40
N ASN A 329 -11.51 -10.37 6.81
CA ASN A 329 -10.82 -10.71 8.05
C ASN A 329 -9.57 -11.57 7.78
N ALA A 330 -8.84 -11.91 8.84
CA ALA A 330 -7.60 -12.68 8.74
C ALA A 330 -7.80 -14.10 8.15
N GLU A 331 -8.94 -14.73 8.41
CA GLU A 331 -9.24 -16.07 7.88
C GLU A 331 -9.54 -16.02 6.38
N ASP A 332 -10.27 -15.00 5.92
CA ASP A 332 -10.51 -14.76 4.49
C ASP A 332 -9.18 -14.59 3.74
N ILE A 333 -8.28 -13.77 4.28
CA ILE A 333 -6.97 -13.51 3.68
C ILE A 333 -6.14 -14.80 3.62
N LYS A 334 -6.13 -15.58 4.71
CA LYS A 334 -5.40 -16.84 4.76
C LYS A 334 -5.94 -17.87 3.74
N ALA A 335 -7.25 -17.99 3.64
CA ALA A 335 -7.90 -18.85 2.65
C ALA A 335 -7.55 -18.42 1.21
N ARG A 336 -7.58 -17.11 0.94
CA ARG A 336 -7.25 -16.55 -0.37
C ARG A 336 -5.79 -16.82 -0.76
N VAL A 337 -4.85 -16.62 0.16
CA VAL A 337 -3.42 -16.94 -0.07
C VAL A 337 -3.23 -18.43 -0.31
N ALA A 338 -3.95 -19.31 0.41
CA ALA A 338 -3.89 -20.74 0.17
C ALA A 338 -4.36 -21.12 -1.25
N SER A 339 -5.37 -20.43 -1.80
CA SER A 339 -5.82 -20.61 -3.18
C SER A 339 -4.71 -20.29 -4.21
N PHE A 340 -3.90 -19.25 -3.96
CA PHE A 340 -2.73 -18.95 -4.81
C PHE A 340 -1.69 -20.07 -4.79
N VAL A 341 -1.43 -20.66 -3.61
CA VAL A 341 -0.49 -21.79 -3.49
C VAL A 341 -1.01 -22.98 -4.30
N GLN A 342 -2.32 -23.29 -4.20
CA GLN A 342 -2.93 -24.37 -4.97
C GLN A 342 -2.89 -24.13 -6.47
N LEU A 343 -3.09 -22.87 -6.90
CA LEU A 343 -3.14 -22.48 -8.31
C LEU A 343 -1.83 -22.78 -9.06
N VAL A 344 -0.69 -22.71 -8.37
CA VAL A 344 0.65 -22.87 -8.98
C VAL A 344 1.36 -24.16 -8.54
N ASN A 345 0.72 -24.98 -7.73
CA ASN A 345 1.32 -26.24 -7.26
C ASN A 345 1.16 -27.32 -8.32
N PHE A 346 2.28 -27.92 -8.75
CA PHE A 346 2.31 -29.06 -9.66
C PHE A 346 3.54 -29.91 -9.40
N ASP A 347 3.40 -31.21 -9.64
CA ASP A 347 4.51 -32.15 -9.62
C ASP A 347 5.00 -32.43 -11.05
N ILE A 348 6.31 -32.51 -11.25
CA ILE A 348 6.92 -32.88 -12.52
C ILE A 348 7.99 -33.94 -12.31
N GLU A 349 7.88 -35.07 -13.00
CA GLU A 349 8.97 -36.03 -13.13
C GLU A 349 9.74 -35.74 -14.42
N LEU A 350 11.02 -35.41 -14.26
CA LEU A 350 11.92 -35.26 -15.41
C LEU A 350 12.37 -36.66 -15.84
N VAL A 351 11.97 -37.06 -17.05
CA VAL A 351 12.33 -38.34 -17.68
C VAL A 351 13.69 -38.22 -18.33
#